data_1109785a89d577e2830eefc9f05b4acd
#
_entry.id   1109785a89d577e2830eefc9f05b4acd
#
_cell.length_a   1.000
_cell.length_b   1.000
_cell.length_c   1.000
_cell.angle_alpha   90.00
_cell.angle_beta   90.00
_cell.angle_gamma   90.00
#
_symmetry.space_group_name_H-M   'P 1'
#
loop_
_entity.id
_entity.type
_entity.pdbx_description
1 polymer ?
#
loop_
_entity_poly.entity_id
_entity_poly.type
_entity_poly.pdbx_seq_one_letter_code
_entity_poly.pdbx_strand_id
1 'polypeptide(L)'
;MVTAVTPHSGTVNRQYKSSIFAMLFSERKELLKLYNAVNGTSYTDPELLTVNTLENAIYMAVKNDVSFLIGTRLYLYEHQSTWNPNLPLRNLFYVSDLYSAITEERNLYSSKRIQIPTPHFLVFYNGEEKHPDQVVMKLSELYESAEETPELELIVHVLNINQGHNEALLNACRPLREYAAYTAKVRENIKAGYPVREAVEQAVTGCIREGILEEFLRRNRSEAMKVSIYEYDAEKHLRMEREEAREDGYRNGQADG
;
A
#
# COMPACT_ATOMS: atom_id res chain seq x y z
N MET A 1 34.95 10.83 11.40
CA MET A 1 35.32 10.50 10.01
C MET A 1 34.07 9.95 9.35
N VAL A 2 33.43 10.74 8.49
CA VAL A 2 32.23 10.32 7.75
C VAL A 2 32.71 9.64 6.48
N THR A 3 32.50 8.34 6.38
CA THR A 3 32.80 7.56 5.17
C THR A 3 31.74 7.87 4.10
N ALA A 4 32.18 8.42 2.97
CA ALA A 4 31.35 8.69 1.81
C ALA A 4 30.89 7.35 1.20
N VAL A 5 29.57 7.16 1.14
CA VAL A 5 28.93 6.05 0.43
C VAL A 5 28.85 6.42 -1.06
N THR A 6 29.63 5.71 -1.89
CA THR A 6 29.56 5.81 -3.35
C THR A 6 28.25 5.17 -3.84
N PRO A 7 27.48 5.81 -4.74
CA PRO A 7 26.27 5.21 -5.30
C PRO A 7 26.62 4.09 -6.27
N HIS A 8 26.16 2.87 -5.99
CA HIS A 8 26.20 1.77 -6.94
C HIS A 8 25.24 2.06 -8.11
N SER A 9 25.78 2.26 -9.27
CA SER A 9 25.04 2.31 -10.54
C SER A 9 24.67 0.89 -10.98
N GLY A 10 23.57 0.38 -10.41
CA GLY A 10 22.87 -0.78 -10.96
C GLY A 10 21.74 -0.30 -11.83
N THR A 11 21.77 -0.62 -13.13
CA THR A 11 20.65 -0.46 -14.06
C THR A 11 19.50 -1.34 -13.59
N VAL A 12 18.61 -0.78 -12.75
CA VAL A 12 17.39 -1.44 -12.31
C VAL A 12 16.44 -1.49 -13.50
N ASN A 13 16.18 -2.70 -13.97
CA ASN A 13 15.20 -3.00 -15.02
C ASN A 13 13.82 -2.56 -14.51
N ARG A 14 13.35 -1.38 -14.97
CA ARG A 14 12.11 -0.72 -14.52
C ARG A 14 10.89 -1.37 -15.16
N GLN A 15 10.61 -2.62 -14.85
CA GLN A 15 9.28 -3.18 -15.09
C GLN A 15 8.37 -2.78 -13.92
N TYR A 16 7.45 -1.89 -14.21
CA TYR A 16 6.43 -1.37 -13.32
C TYR A 16 5.51 -2.48 -12.83
N LYS A 17 5.67 -2.88 -11.58
CA LYS A 17 4.83 -3.91 -10.94
C LYS A 17 3.80 -3.22 -10.09
N SER A 18 2.65 -2.94 -10.70
CA SER A 18 1.45 -2.45 -10.00
C SER A 18 0.83 -3.58 -9.20
N SER A 19 0.27 -3.31 -8.02
CA SER A 19 -0.55 -4.29 -7.29
C SER A 19 -1.95 -4.38 -7.90
N ILE A 20 -2.68 -5.48 -7.63
CA ILE A 20 -4.10 -5.57 -8.00
C ILE A 20 -4.90 -4.43 -7.37
N PHE A 21 -4.57 -4.05 -6.14
CA PHE A 21 -5.17 -2.91 -5.47
C PHE A 21 -4.96 -1.61 -6.26
N ALA A 22 -3.71 -1.32 -6.63
CA ALA A 22 -3.40 -0.11 -7.39
C ALA A 22 -4.04 -0.13 -8.79
N MET A 23 -4.08 -1.29 -9.47
CA MET A 23 -4.77 -1.42 -10.76
C MET A 23 -6.26 -1.14 -10.65
N LEU A 24 -6.93 -1.69 -9.62
CA LEU A 24 -8.37 -1.53 -9.40
C LEU A 24 -8.71 -0.07 -9.07
N PHE A 25 -7.97 0.53 -8.14
CA PHE A 25 -8.24 1.88 -7.66
C PHE A 25 -7.52 2.99 -8.44
N SER A 26 -6.78 2.68 -9.49
CA SER A 26 -6.37 3.67 -10.50
C SER A 26 -7.54 4.16 -11.35
N GLU A 27 -8.64 3.41 -11.42
CA GLU A 27 -9.87 3.83 -12.06
C GLU A 27 -10.61 4.83 -11.15
N ARG A 28 -10.73 6.09 -11.57
CA ARG A 28 -11.34 7.17 -10.78
C ARG A 28 -12.71 6.80 -10.20
N LYS A 29 -13.53 6.07 -10.95
CA LYS A 29 -14.85 5.61 -10.52
C LYS A 29 -14.77 4.68 -9.31
N GLU A 30 -13.83 3.73 -9.32
CA GLU A 30 -13.64 2.78 -8.22
C GLU A 30 -12.94 3.47 -7.03
N LEU A 31 -12.00 4.35 -7.30
CA LEU A 31 -11.36 5.17 -6.28
C LEU A 31 -12.35 6.09 -5.56
N LEU A 32 -13.32 6.69 -6.27
CA LEU A 32 -14.34 7.51 -5.65
C LEU A 32 -15.24 6.71 -4.70
N LYS A 33 -15.58 5.45 -5.04
CA LYS A 33 -16.32 4.56 -4.15
C LYS A 33 -15.53 4.27 -2.87
N LEU A 34 -14.23 3.99 -3.01
CA LEU A 34 -13.34 3.79 -1.86
C LEU A 34 -13.24 5.04 -1.00
N TYR A 35 -13.02 6.20 -1.62
CA TYR A 35 -12.99 7.49 -0.93
C TYR A 35 -14.28 7.74 -0.13
N ASN A 36 -15.44 7.57 -0.77
CA ASN A 36 -16.73 7.75 -0.13
C ASN A 36 -16.92 6.83 1.08
N ALA A 37 -16.55 5.56 0.95
CA ALA A 37 -16.68 4.59 2.03
C ALA A 37 -15.78 4.90 3.23
N VAL A 38 -14.53 5.33 2.96
CA VAL A 38 -13.57 5.70 4.00
C VAL A 38 -14.00 6.97 4.73
N ASN A 39 -14.51 7.96 4.01
CA ASN A 39 -14.79 9.30 4.55
C ASN A 39 -16.28 9.52 4.91
N GLY A 40 -17.15 8.53 4.70
CA GLY A 40 -18.59 8.67 4.94
C GLY A 40 -19.25 9.70 4.04
N THR A 41 -18.77 9.87 2.81
CA THR A 41 -19.27 10.82 1.82
C THR A 41 -20.05 10.12 0.71
N SER A 42 -20.71 10.89 -0.16
CA SER A 42 -21.54 10.36 -1.27
C SER A 42 -21.33 11.11 -2.57
N TYR A 43 -20.10 11.47 -2.87
CA TYR A 43 -19.77 12.10 -4.16
C TYR A 43 -20.08 11.17 -5.33
N THR A 44 -20.61 11.74 -6.41
CA THR A 44 -21.03 10.97 -7.60
C THR A 44 -20.18 11.26 -8.84
N ASP A 45 -19.46 12.36 -8.84
CA ASP A 45 -18.65 12.81 -9.98
C ASP A 45 -17.18 12.38 -9.79
N PRO A 46 -16.67 11.38 -10.57
CA PRO A 46 -15.28 10.95 -10.48
C PRO A 46 -14.25 12.00 -10.91
N GLU A 47 -14.67 13.03 -11.66
CA GLU A 47 -13.76 14.09 -12.12
C GLU A 47 -13.33 15.05 -10.98
N LEU A 48 -13.98 14.95 -9.82
CA LEU A 48 -13.52 15.60 -8.59
C LEU A 48 -12.16 15.10 -8.10
N LEU A 49 -11.77 13.88 -8.52
CA LEU A 49 -10.51 13.25 -8.18
C LEU A 49 -9.43 13.61 -9.20
N THR A 50 -8.36 14.23 -8.76
CA THR A 50 -7.13 14.34 -9.54
C THR A 50 -6.16 13.26 -9.08
N VAL A 51 -6.07 12.17 -9.84
CA VAL A 51 -5.13 11.07 -9.54
C VAL A 51 -3.74 11.50 -9.95
N ASN A 52 -2.83 11.50 -9.00
CA ASN A 52 -1.42 11.77 -9.24
C ASN A 52 -0.71 10.44 -9.49
N THR A 53 -0.43 10.13 -10.74
CA THR A 53 0.52 9.06 -11.07
C THR A 53 1.91 9.66 -10.93
N LEU A 54 2.66 9.24 -9.93
CA LEU A 54 4.04 9.67 -9.70
C LEU A 54 5.01 9.05 -10.74
N GLU A 55 4.62 9.07 -12.02
CA GLU A 55 5.45 8.54 -13.11
C GLU A 55 6.80 9.27 -13.26
N ASN A 56 6.91 10.48 -12.70
CA ASN A 56 8.10 11.32 -12.77
C ASN A 56 8.94 11.35 -11.50
N ALA A 57 8.54 10.71 -10.42
CA ALA A 57 9.35 10.66 -9.21
C ALA A 57 10.45 9.58 -9.34
N ILE A 58 11.67 10.03 -9.56
CA ILE A 58 12.88 9.23 -9.85
C ILE A 58 13.24 8.23 -8.74
N TYR A 59 12.54 8.24 -7.59
CA TYR A 59 12.87 7.46 -6.39
C TYR A 59 11.78 6.49 -5.90
N MET A 60 10.67 6.30 -6.62
CA MET A 60 9.62 5.41 -6.14
C MET A 60 9.82 3.97 -6.59
N ALA A 61 10.54 3.21 -5.77
CA ALA A 61 10.68 1.76 -5.91
C ALA A 61 9.46 0.96 -5.40
N VAL A 62 8.40 1.64 -4.92
CA VAL A 62 7.21 0.99 -4.32
C VAL A 62 5.96 1.52 -4.99
N LYS A 63 5.35 0.69 -5.85
CA LYS A 63 4.23 1.05 -6.73
C LYS A 63 2.89 0.44 -6.32
N ASN A 64 2.67 0.29 -5.03
CA ASN A 64 1.41 -0.25 -4.52
C ASN A 64 0.44 0.85 -4.08
N ASP A 65 0.78 2.12 -4.37
CA ASP A 65 0.13 3.26 -3.77
C ASP A 65 -0.69 4.03 -4.79
N VAL A 66 -1.83 4.54 -4.35
CA VAL A 66 -2.68 5.45 -5.12
C VAL A 66 -2.71 6.80 -4.42
N SER A 67 -2.10 7.81 -5.02
CA SER A 67 -2.18 9.17 -4.52
C SER A 67 -3.12 10.02 -5.37
N PHE A 68 -3.92 10.85 -4.72
CA PHE A 68 -4.90 11.69 -5.41
C PHE A 68 -5.26 12.93 -4.61
N LEU A 69 -5.72 13.95 -5.32
CA LEU A 69 -6.27 15.15 -4.75
C LEU A 69 -7.80 15.15 -4.86
N ILE A 70 -8.45 15.61 -3.81
CA ILE A 70 -9.85 16.00 -3.84
C ILE A 70 -10.00 17.35 -3.12
N GLY A 71 -10.38 18.39 -3.86
CA GLY A 71 -10.36 19.76 -3.35
C GLY A 71 -8.96 20.17 -2.89
N THR A 72 -8.80 20.51 -1.61
CA THR A 72 -7.54 20.94 -1.00
C THR A 72 -6.86 19.85 -0.18
N ARG A 73 -7.24 18.60 -0.36
CA ARG A 73 -6.72 17.45 0.41
C ARG A 73 -5.99 16.49 -0.51
N LEU A 74 -4.85 15.99 -0.02
CA LEU A 74 -4.03 14.99 -0.66
C LEU A 74 -4.19 13.67 0.09
N TYR A 75 -4.61 12.62 -0.59
CA TYR A 75 -4.75 11.28 -0.02
C TYR A 75 -3.67 10.35 -0.57
N LEU A 76 -3.03 9.62 0.32
CA LEU A 76 -2.11 8.54 0.00
C LEU A 76 -2.75 7.24 0.52
N TYR A 77 -3.21 6.41 -0.40
CA TYR A 77 -3.80 5.10 -0.13
C TYR A 77 -2.81 4.03 -0.54
N GLU A 78 -2.29 3.32 0.45
CA GLU A 78 -1.31 2.25 0.27
C GLU A 78 -1.94 0.90 0.59
N HIS A 79 -1.58 -0.15 -0.15
CA HIS A 79 -1.92 -1.53 0.16
C HIS A 79 -0.69 -2.26 0.71
N GLN A 80 -0.88 -2.99 1.83
CA GLN A 80 0.17 -3.78 2.48
C GLN A 80 -0.31 -5.20 2.78
N SER A 81 0.39 -6.18 2.25
CA SER A 81 0.21 -7.60 2.58
C SER A 81 1.16 -8.10 3.67
N THR A 82 2.16 -7.30 4.02
CA THR A 82 3.14 -7.59 5.07
C THR A 82 3.16 -6.44 6.06
N TRP A 83 3.13 -6.74 7.35
CA TRP A 83 3.21 -5.71 8.38
C TRP A 83 4.56 -4.99 8.35
N ASN A 84 4.52 -3.66 8.31
CA ASN A 84 5.72 -2.83 8.29
C ASN A 84 5.62 -1.73 9.36
N PRO A 85 6.46 -1.77 10.42
CA PRO A 85 6.44 -0.75 11.47
C PRO A 85 6.96 0.63 11.00
N ASN A 86 7.65 0.70 9.86
CA ASN A 86 8.26 1.92 9.34
C ASN A 86 7.34 2.72 8.39
N LEU A 87 6.03 2.41 8.37
CA LEU A 87 5.07 3.12 7.51
C LEU A 87 5.07 4.64 7.70
N PRO A 88 5.13 5.21 8.93
CA PRO A 88 5.19 6.65 9.09
C PRO A 88 6.41 7.30 8.43
N LEU A 89 7.58 6.70 8.56
CA LEU A 89 8.82 7.21 7.94
C LEU A 89 8.76 7.11 6.40
N ARG A 90 8.23 6.02 5.87
CA ARG A 90 8.04 5.86 4.42
C ARG A 90 7.08 6.91 3.86
N ASN A 91 5.94 7.12 4.54
CA ASN A 91 4.96 8.11 4.13
C ASN A 91 5.49 9.55 4.22
N LEU A 92 6.40 9.84 5.17
CA LEU A 92 7.10 11.13 5.25
C LEU A 92 7.90 11.40 3.97
N PHE A 93 8.67 10.42 3.48
CA PHE A 93 9.42 10.56 2.23
C PHE A 93 8.48 10.71 1.03
N TYR A 94 7.41 9.93 0.97
CA TYR A 94 6.44 10.03 -0.15
C TYR A 94 5.75 11.39 -0.21
N VAL A 95 5.28 11.91 0.92
CA VAL A 95 4.62 13.21 0.93
C VAL A 95 5.60 14.35 0.65
N SER A 96 6.87 14.22 1.07
CA SER A 96 7.93 15.18 0.75
C SER A 96 8.16 15.26 -0.76
N ASP A 97 8.26 14.12 -1.45
CA ASP A 97 8.40 14.08 -2.91
C ASP A 97 7.20 14.68 -3.62
N LEU A 98 5.97 14.37 -3.15
CA LEU A 98 4.74 14.94 -3.68
C LEU A 98 4.70 16.47 -3.52
N TYR A 99 5.05 16.97 -2.34
CA TYR A 99 5.10 18.41 -2.10
C TYR A 99 6.20 19.09 -2.90
N SER A 100 7.35 18.46 -3.09
CA SER A 100 8.40 18.97 -3.96
C SER A 100 7.89 19.13 -5.39
N ALA A 101 7.20 18.13 -5.94
CA ALA A 101 6.61 18.21 -7.27
C ALA A 101 5.50 19.27 -7.37
N ILE A 102 4.61 19.37 -6.38
CA ILE A 102 3.51 20.36 -6.35
C ILE A 102 4.05 21.80 -6.26
N THR A 103 5.24 21.98 -5.67
CA THR A 103 5.83 23.31 -5.44
C THR A 103 7.02 23.63 -6.34
N GLU A 104 7.34 22.78 -7.32
CA GLU A 104 8.53 22.90 -8.18
C GLU A 104 8.63 24.29 -8.85
N GLU A 105 7.53 24.82 -9.36
CA GLU A 105 7.50 26.13 -10.02
C GLU A 105 7.34 27.31 -9.02
N ARG A 106 7.33 27.04 -7.72
CA ARG A 106 7.08 28.06 -6.69
C ARG A 106 8.37 28.49 -6.00
N ASN A 107 8.52 29.80 -5.81
CA ASN A 107 9.65 30.35 -5.07
C ASN A 107 9.44 30.20 -3.56
N LEU A 108 10.04 29.16 -2.96
CA LEU A 108 9.96 28.88 -1.52
C LEU A 108 10.63 29.98 -0.65
N TYR A 109 11.50 30.78 -1.24
CA TYR A 109 12.17 31.91 -0.57
C TYR A 109 11.41 33.24 -0.69
N SER A 110 10.21 33.19 -1.31
CA SER A 110 9.33 34.36 -1.40
C SER A 110 8.77 34.73 -0.03
N SER A 111 8.49 36.00 0.19
CA SER A 111 7.75 36.48 1.38
C SER A 111 6.26 36.07 1.38
N LYS A 112 5.75 35.52 0.29
CA LYS A 112 4.36 35.05 0.18
C LYS A 112 4.24 33.62 0.67
N ARG A 113 3.25 33.36 1.54
CA ARG A 113 2.93 32.01 2.00
C ARG A 113 2.47 31.13 0.84
N ILE A 114 3.08 29.97 0.69
CA ILE A 114 2.65 28.92 -0.23
C ILE A 114 1.69 28.00 0.50
N GLN A 115 0.50 27.80 -0.04
CA GLN A 115 -0.45 26.80 0.45
C GLN A 115 -0.20 25.46 -0.23
N ILE A 116 -0.20 24.39 0.55
CA ILE A 116 -0.08 23.00 0.10
C ILE A 116 -1.31 22.22 0.54
N PRO A 117 -1.72 21.17 -0.17
CA PRO A 117 -2.87 20.36 0.23
C PRO A 117 -2.58 19.61 1.53
N THR A 118 -3.63 19.45 2.35
CA THR A 118 -3.53 18.69 3.62
C THR A 118 -3.38 17.20 3.33
N PRO A 119 -2.33 16.52 3.85
CA PRO A 119 -2.08 15.12 3.56
C PRO A 119 -2.89 14.21 4.49
N HIS A 120 -3.34 13.07 3.96
CA HIS A 120 -4.00 11.98 4.68
C HIS A 120 -3.37 10.66 4.26
N PHE A 121 -2.96 9.84 5.24
CA PHE A 121 -2.25 8.59 5.03
C PHE A 121 -3.10 7.42 5.51
N LEU A 122 -3.50 6.54 4.58
CA LEU A 122 -4.25 5.34 4.87
C LEU A 122 -3.59 4.12 4.25
N VAL A 123 -3.47 3.08 5.04
CA VAL A 123 -2.94 1.78 4.63
C VAL A 123 -4.03 0.74 4.76
N PHE A 124 -4.30 0.02 3.68
CA PHE A 124 -5.22 -1.11 3.65
C PHE A 124 -4.40 -2.39 3.83
N TYR A 125 -4.47 -2.96 5.02
CA TYR A 125 -3.72 -4.15 5.38
C TYR A 125 -4.56 -5.41 5.16
N ASN A 126 -4.00 -6.37 4.44
CA ASN A 126 -4.60 -7.68 4.26
C ASN A 126 -3.62 -8.84 4.45
N GLY A 127 -2.56 -8.64 5.24
CA GLY A 127 -1.56 -9.67 5.54
C GLY A 127 -2.09 -10.82 6.41
N GLU A 128 -1.24 -11.82 6.65
CA GLU A 128 -1.59 -13.00 7.45
C GLU A 128 -1.38 -12.79 8.96
N GLU A 129 -0.56 -11.82 9.37
CA GLU A 129 -0.37 -11.48 10.78
C GLU A 129 -1.67 -10.90 11.37
N LYS A 130 -2.00 -11.31 12.59
CA LYS A 130 -3.22 -10.86 13.26
C LYS A 130 -3.05 -9.44 13.80
N HIS A 131 -3.85 -8.54 13.28
CA HIS A 131 -3.92 -7.16 13.74
C HIS A 131 -5.38 -6.76 14.00
N PRO A 132 -5.67 -5.80 14.89
CA PRO A 132 -7.02 -5.28 15.10
C PRO A 132 -7.57 -4.62 13.83
N ASP A 133 -8.85 -4.23 13.85
CA ASP A 133 -9.52 -3.58 12.73
C ASP A 133 -8.79 -2.31 12.29
N GLN A 134 -8.29 -1.54 13.25
CA GLN A 134 -7.59 -0.29 13.01
C GLN A 134 -6.36 -0.17 13.90
N VAL A 135 -5.28 0.34 13.32
CA VAL A 135 -4.06 0.72 14.03
C VAL A 135 -3.68 2.14 13.62
N VAL A 136 -3.29 2.94 14.59
CA VAL A 136 -2.72 4.27 14.35
C VAL A 136 -1.23 4.17 14.62
N MET A 137 -0.42 4.51 13.64
CA MET A 137 1.03 4.53 13.73
C MET A 137 1.54 5.97 13.65
N LYS A 138 2.49 6.32 14.50
CA LYS A 138 3.04 7.67 14.59
C LYS A 138 4.52 7.69 14.25
N LEU A 139 4.96 8.75 13.60
CA LEU A 139 6.39 8.94 13.30
C LEU A 139 7.21 9.05 14.58
N SER A 140 6.65 9.68 15.61
CA SER A 140 7.30 9.82 16.92
C SER A 140 7.64 8.49 17.61
N GLU A 141 6.93 7.42 17.27
CA GLU A 141 7.23 6.05 17.78
C GLU A 141 8.54 5.48 17.21
N LEU A 142 9.09 6.10 16.18
CA LEU A 142 10.35 5.69 15.53
C LEU A 142 11.54 6.53 15.99
N TYR A 143 11.34 7.55 16.81
CA TYR A 143 12.44 8.38 17.32
C TYR A 143 13.23 7.64 18.39
N GLU A 144 14.55 7.79 18.39
CA GLU A 144 15.43 7.18 19.38
C GLU A 144 15.17 7.70 20.81
N SER A 145 14.68 8.94 20.92
CA SER A 145 14.27 9.56 22.18
C SER A 145 12.81 9.95 22.13
N ALA A 146 12.03 9.52 23.13
CA ALA A 146 10.63 9.90 23.24
C ALA A 146 10.48 11.35 23.70
N GLU A 147 9.61 12.09 23.02
CA GLU A 147 9.22 13.46 23.36
C GLU A 147 7.71 13.56 23.45
N GLU A 148 7.19 14.31 24.44
CA GLU A 148 5.75 14.50 24.61
C GLU A 148 5.12 15.29 23.44
N THR A 149 5.87 16.23 22.90
CA THR A 149 5.44 17.12 21.81
C THR A 149 6.53 17.22 20.75
N PRO A 150 6.66 16.21 19.88
CA PRO A 150 7.66 16.24 18.82
C PRO A 150 7.35 17.37 17.82
N GLU A 151 8.37 18.08 17.36
CA GLU A 151 8.20 19.16 16.37
C GLU A 151 7.80 18.65 14.99
N LEU A 152 8.08 17.37 14.70
CA LEU A 152 7.63 16.69 13.49
C LEU A 152 6.83 15.45 13.86
N GLU A 153 5.56 15.42 13.47
CA GLU A 153 4.69 14.26 13.62
C GLU A 153 3.99 13.92 12.30
N LEU A 154 3.91 12.63 12.00
CA LEU A 154 3.11 12.09 10.91
C LEU A 154 2.33 10.89 11.41
N ILE A 155 1.04 10.86 11.11
CA ILE A 155 0.11 9.84 11.58
C ILE A 155 -0.38 9.03 10.39
N VAL A 156 -0.24 7.70 10.46
CA VAL A 156 -0.74 6.76 9.46
C VAL A 156 -1.87 5.94 10.07
N HIS A 157 -2.99 5.85 9.37
CA HIS A 157 -4.11 4.99 9.74
C HIS A 157 -4.03 3.69 8.95
N VAL A 158 -3.91 2.57 9.66
CA VAL A 158 -3.91 1.23 9.06
C VAL A 158 -5.27 0.59 9.28
N LEU A 159 -5.93 0.18 8.20
CA LEU A 159 -7.24 -0.48 8.20
C LEU A 159 -7.07 -1.93 7.78
N ASN A 160 -7.40 -2.86 8.67
CA ASN A 160 -7.38 -4.28 8.37
C ASN A 160 -8.58 -4.63 7.49
N ILE A 161 -8.33 -5.06 6.26
CA ILE A 161 -9.36 -5.41 5.28
C ILE A 161 -9.50 -6.92 5.07
N ASN A 162 -8.92 -7.74 5.95
CA ASN A 162 -9.14 -9.18 5.93
C ASN A 162 -10.61 -9.50 6.27
N GLN A 163 -11.05 -10.67 5.86
CA GLN A 163 -12.38 -11.16 6.16
C GLN A 163 -12.65 -11.18 7.66
N GLY A 164 -13.79 -10.66 8.10
CA GLY A 164 -14.16 -10.51 9.50
C GLY A 164 -13.66 -9.23 10.17
N HIS A 165 -12.96 -8.35 9.42
CA HIS A 165 -12.49 -7.05 9.88
C HIS A 165 -13.15 -5.92 9.10
N ASN A 166 -13.33 -4.74 9.74
CA ASN A 166 -13.89 -3.52 9.12
C ASN A 166 -15.09 -3.78 8.21
N GLU A 167 -16.03 -4.63 8.63
CA GLU A 167 -17.17 -5.06 7.81
C GLU A 167 -18.02 -3.88 7.31
N ALA A 168 -18.17 -2.83 8.11
CA ALA A 168 -18.89 -1.63 7.71
C ALA A 168 -18.24 -0.97 6.47
N LEU A 169 -16.91 -0.84 6.47
CA LEU A 169 -16.13 -0.31 5.34
C LEU A 169 -16.25 -1.24 4.11
N LEU A 170 -16.08 -2.54 4.30
CA LEU A 170 -16.18 -3.52 3.21
C LEU A 170 -17.59 -3.55 2.61
N ASN A 171 -18.63 -3.40 3.40
CA ASN A 171 -20.00 -3.33 2.93
C ASN A 171 -20.31 -2.01 2.21
N ALA A 172 -19.69 -0.91 2.62
CA ALA A 172 -19.83 0.39 1.96
C ALA A 172 -19.06 0.48 0.63
N CYS A 173 -18.00 -0.32 0.43
CA CYS A 173 -17.17 -0.32 -0.77
C CYS A 173 -17.12 -1.72 -1.40
N ARG A 174 -18.03 -2.00 -2.32
CA ARG A 174 -18.09 -3.29 -3.03
C ARG A 174 -16.74 -3.67 -3.68
N PRO A 175 -16.02 -2.79 -4.40
CA PRO A 175 -14.71 -3.15 -4.99
C PRO A 175 -13.67 -3.57 -3.95
N LEU A 176 -13.64 -2.92 -2.78
CA LEU A 176 -12.72 -3.28 -1.71
C LEU A 176 -13.06 -4.64 -1.10
N ARG A 177 -14.36 -4.90 -0.87
CA ARG A 177 -14.85 -6.20 -0.38
C ARG A 177 -14.51 -7.33 -1.35
N GLU A 178 -14.74 -7.10 -2.64
CA GLU A 178 -14.43 -8.09 -3.67
C GLU A 178 -12.93 -8.33 -3.81
N TYR A 179 -12.11 -7.29 -3.65
CA TYR A 179 -10.66 -7.41 -3.58
C TYR A 179 -10.21 -8.25 -2.38
N ALA A 180 -10.75 -7.99 -1.18
CA ALA A 180 -10.48 -8.80 0.00
C ALA A 180 -10.87 -10.27 -0.19
N ALA A 181 -12.00 -10.54 -0.81
CA ALA A 181 -12.44 -11.91 -1.13
C ALA A 181 -11.52 -12.60 -2.15
N TYR A 182 -11.05 -11.89 -3.17
CA TYR A 182 -10.09 -12.40 -4.14
C TYR A 182 -8.78 -12.81 -3.48
N THR A 183 -8.18 -11.93 -2.65
CA THR A 183 -6.93 -12.21 -1.96
C THR A 183 -7.07 -13.36 -0.96
N ALA A 184 -8.19 -13.46 -0.25
CA ALA A 184 -8.50 -14.59 0.61
C ALA A 184 -8.49 -15.92 -0.17
N LYS A 185 -9.14 -15.98 -1.35
CA LYS A 185 -9.16 -17.18 -2.21
C LYS A 185 -7.77 -17.60 -2.68
N VAL A 186 -6.92 -16.65 -3.08
CA VAL A 186 -5.53 -16.98 -3.46
C VAL A 186 -4.79 -17.63 -2.29
N ARG A 187 -4.90 -17.05 -1.09
CA ARG A 187 -4.26 -17.59 0.11
C ARG A 187 -4.81 -18.95 0.53
N GLU A 188 -6.12 -19.16 0.43
CA GLU A 188 -6.74 -20.47 0.70
C GLU A 188 -6.18 -21.53 -0.24
N ASN A 189 -6.05 -21.26 -1.53
CA ASN A 189 -5.47 -22.18 -2.49
C ASN A 189 -3.99 -22.48 -2.18
N ILE A 190 -3.19 -21.46 -1.81
CA ILE A 190 -1.78 -21.63 -1.40
C ILE A 190 -1.72 -22.53 -0.14
N LYS A 191 -2.56 -22.27 0.86
CA LYS A 191 -2.65 -23.08 2.07
C LYS A 191 -3.10 -24.53 1.81
N ALA A 192 -3.90 -24.74 0.78
CA ALA A 192 -4.29 -26.08 0.31
C ALA A 192 -3.16 -26.80 -0.45
N GLY A 193 -1.98 -26.19 -0.60
CA GLY A 193 -0.78 -26.80 -1.19
C GLY A 193 -0.60 -26.55 -2.69
N TYR A 194 -1.43 -25.74 -3.32
CA TYR A 194 -1.25 -25.40 -4.74
C TYR A 194 -0.02 -24.51 -4.94
N PRO A 195 0.76 -24.72 -6.01
CA PRO A 195 1.79 -23.77 -6.42
C PRO A 195 1.20 -22.38 -6.67
N VAL A 196 1.94 -21.31 -6.36
CA VAL A 196 1.45 -19.90 -6.45
C VAL A 196 0.74 -19.61 -7.78
N ARG A 197 1.34 -20.00 -8.90
CA ARG A 197 0.74 -19.81 -10.23
C ARG A 197 -0.64 -20.45 -10.35
N GLU A 198 -0.77 -21.69 -9.92
CA GLU A 198 -2.02 -22.46 -9.99
C GLU A 198 -3.05 -21.90 -9.00
N ALA A 199 -2.62 -21.56 -7.80
CA ALA A 199 -3.46 -20.92 -6.78
C ALA A 199 -4.09 -19.62 -7.28
N VAL A 200 -3.29 -18.77 -7.94
CA VAL A 200 -3.76 -17.50 -8.55
C VAL A 200 -4.71 -17.79 -9.72
N GLU A 201 -4.39 -18.74 -10.61
CA GLU A 201 -5.24 -19.08 -11.76
C GLU A 201 -6.61 -19.60 -11.33
N GLN A 202 -6.64 -20.49 -10.34
CA GLN A 202 -7.87 -21.00 -9.76
C GLN A 202 -8.70 -19.89 -9.09
N ALA A 203 -8.04 -19.00 -8.34
CA ALA A 203 -8.71 -17.87 -7.68
C ALA A 203 -9.32 -16.90 -8.70
N VAL A 204 -8.58 -16.50 -9.75
CA VAL A 204 -9.07 -15.64 -10.82
C VAL A 204 -10.27 -16.29 -11.51
N THR A 205 -10.16 -17.57 -11.88
CA THR A 205 -11.23 -18.29 -12.57
C THR A 205 -12.46 -18.44 -11.69
N GLY A 206 -12.27 -18.77 -10.41
CA GLY A 206 -13.33 -18.91 -9.41
C GLY A 206 -14.04 -17.57 -9.16
N CYS A 207 -13.29 -16.50 -8.96
CA CYS A 207 -13.83 -15.15 -8.75
C CYS A 207 -14.67 -14.68 -9.94
N ILE A 208 -14.20 -14.87 -11.17
CA ILE A 208 -14.97 -14.55 -12.38
C ILE A 208 -16.30 -15.31 -12.41
N ARG A 209 -16.30 -16.60 -12.08
CA ARG A 209 -17.51 -17.43 -12.06
C ARG A 209 -18.50 -16.99 -10.98
N GLU A 210 -18.02 -16.49 -9.85
CA GLU A 210 -18.82 -16.05 -8.70
C GLU A 210 -19.21 -14.56 -8.77
N GLY A 211 -18.82 -13.83 -9.83
CA GLY A 211 -19.11 -12.41 -9.99
C GLY A 211 -18.27 -11.49 -9.08
N ILE A 212 -17.15 -11.99 -8.54
CA ILE A 212 -16.20 -11.24 -7.70
C ILE A 212 -15.18 -10.58 -8.61
N LEU A 213 -15.11 -9.25 -8.62
CA LEU A 213 -14.28 -8.47 -9.53
C LEU A 213 -14.39 -8.93 -11.00
N GLU A 214 -15.54 -9.46 -11.40
CA GLU A 214 -15.71 -10.18 -12.67
C GLU A 214 -15.27 -9.35 -13.87
N GLU A 215 -15.81 -8.14 -14.02
CA GLU A 215 -15.51 -7.26 -15.15
C GLU A 215 -14.02 -6.87 -15.17
N PHE A 216 -13.47 -6.51 -14.01
CA PHE A 216 -12.05 -6.17 -13.87
C PHE A 216 -11.14 -7.33 -14.22
N LEU A 217 -11.38 -8.51 -13.66
CA LEU A 217 -10.58 -9.72 -13.90
C LEU A 217 -10.71 -10.25 -15.33
N ARG A 218 -11.88 -10.14 -15.95
CA ARG A 218 -12.04 -10.50 -17.39
C ARG A 218 -11.22 -9.58 -18.29
N ARG A 219 -11.32 -8.27 -18.05
CA ARG A 219 -10.63 -7.25 -18.86
C ARG A 219 -9.11 -7.31 -18.69
N ASN A 220 -8.62 -7.55 -17.47
CA ASN A 220 -7.21 -7.48 -17.10
C ASN A 220 -6.60 -8.85 -16.77
N ARG A 221 -7.18 -9.97 -17.22
CA ARG A 221 -6.84 -11.33 -16.76
C ARG A 221 -5.32 -11.60 -16.76
N SER A 222 -4.66 -11.36 -17.88
CA SER A 222 -3.22 -11.65 -18.04
C SER A 222 -2.35 -10.82 -17.08
N GLU A 223 -2.66 -9.53 -16.94
CA GLU A 223 -1.92 -8.63 -16.07
C GLU A 223 -2.20 -8.94 -14.60
N ALA A 224 -3.47 -9.15 -14.24
CA ALA A 224 -3.86 -9.53 -12.89
C ALA A 224 -3.16 -10.82 -12.42
N MET A 225 -3.09 -11.83 -13.28
CA MET A 225 -2.34 -13.06 -12.97
C MET A 225 -0.86 -12.81 -12.76
N LYS A 226 -0.21 -12.05 -13.65
CA LYS A 226 1.22 -11.70 -13.52
C LYS A 226 1.53 -10.99 -12.22
N VAL A 227 0.73 -9.96 -11.93
CA VAL A 227 0.89 -9.11 -10.74
C VAL A 227 0.71 -9.94 -9.48
N SER A 228 -0.36 -10.72 -9.40
CA SER A 228 -0.62 -11.57 -8.23
C SER A 228 0.45 -12.63 -8.01
N ILE A 229 0.88 -13.33 -9.06
CA ILE A 229 1.95 -14.32 -8.94
C ILE A 229 3.20 -13.66 -8.35
N TYR A 230 3.54 -12.47 -8.83
CA TYR A 230 4.69 -11.77 -8.32
C TYR A 230 4.54 -11.32 -6.86
N GLU A 231 3.36 -10.79 -6.47
CA GLU A 231 3.07 -10.37 -5.09
C GLU A 231 3.22 -11.54 -4.13
N TYR A 232 2.61 -12.69 -4.43
CA TYR A 232 2.65 -13.86 -3.56
C TYR A 232 4.00 -14.58 -3.55
N ASP A 233 4.76 -14.56 -4.65
CA ASP A 233 6.14 -15.06 -4.65
C ASP A 233 7.05 -14.17 -3.79
N ALA A 234 6.90 -12.85 -3.87
CA ALA A 234 7.64 -11.90 -3.04
C ALA A 234 7.29 -12.05 -1.56
N GLU A 235 6.00 -12.20 -1.20
CA GLU A 235 5.56 -12.49 0.16
C GLU A 235 6.18 -13.78 0.71
N LYS A 236 6.22 -14.83 -0.11
CA LYS A 236 6.83 -16.11 0.25
C LYS A 236 8.32 -15.94 0.54
N HIS A 237 9.07 -15.23 -0.30
CA HIS A 237 10.50 -14.98 -0.09
C HIS A 237 10.74 -14.20 1.21
N LEU A 238 10.02 -13.10 1.43
CA LEU A 238 10.14 -12.31 2.65
C LEU A 238 9.83 -13.12 3.92
N ARG A 239 8.86 -14.05 3.84
CA ARG A 239 8.55 -14.94 4.97
C ARG A 239 9.69 -15.91 5.24
N MET A 240 10.24 -16.54 4.20
CA MET A 240 11.38 -17.44 4.34
C MET A 240 12.61 -16.74 4.94
N GLU A 241 12.96 -15.55 4.45
CA GLU A 241 14.05 -14.75 5.01
C GLU A 241 13.84 -14.40 6.50
N ARG A 242 12.59 -14.08 6.90
CA ARG A 242 12.26 -13.81 8.31
C ARG A 242 12.35 -15.06 9.19
N GLU A 243 11.91 -16.19 8.69
CA GLU A 243 12.00 -17.47 9.39
C GLU A 243 13.47 -17.88 9.58
N GLU A 244 14.31 -17.79 8.54
CA GLU A 244 15.74 -18.03 8.59
C GLU A 244 16.45 -17.09 9.58
N ALA A 245 16.18 -15.78 9.51
CA ALA A 245 16.76 -14.81 10.43
C ALA A 245 16.35 -15.08 11.90
N ARG A 246 15.11 -15.53 12.12
CA ARG A 246 14.65 -15.94 13.46
C ARG A 246 15.34 -17.18 13.97
N GLU A 247 15.53 -18.19 13.11
CA GLU A 247 16.24 -19.42 13.48
C GLU A 247 17.71 -19.14 13.78
N ASP A 248 18.37 -18.30 12.98
CA ASP A 248 19.76 -17.90 13.20
C ASP A 248 19.92 -17.08 14.49
N GLY A 249 18.99 -16.15 14.75
CA GLY A 249 18.95 -15.40 16.01
C GLY A 249 18.78 -16.31 17.24
N TYR A 250 17.94 -17.35 17.12
CA TYR A 250 17.74 -18.33 18.19
C TYR A 250 18.98 -19.20 18.41
N ARG A 251 19.66 -19.65 17.34
CA ARG A 251 20.90 -20.43 17.42
C ARG A 251 22.03 -19.63 18.06
N ASN A 252 22.19 -18.35 17.64
CA ASN A 252 23.23 -17.47 18.18
C ASN A 252 22.97 -17.14 19.66
N GLY A 253 21.71 -16.89 20.04
CA GLY A 253 21.35 -16.65 21.45
C GLY A 253 21.52 -17.87 22.37
N GLN A 254 21.50 -19.09 21.83
CA GLN A 254 21.82 -20.31 22.59
C GLN A 254 23.34 -20.58 22.70
N ALA A 255 24.13 -20.02 21.78
CA ALA A 255 25.59 -20.19 21.81
C ALA A 255 26.30 -19.20 22.77
N ASP A 256 25.65 -18.08 23.10
CA ASP A 256 26.17 -17.04 23.98
C ASP A 256 25.66 -17.13 25.43
N GLY A 257 24.84 -18.11 25.77
CA GLY A 257 24.31 -18.39 27.12
C GLY A 257 24.81 -19.73 27.67
#